data_ebedf561a38177c55cc8782a4afd67ab
#
_entry.id   ebedf561a38177c55cc8782a4afd67ab
#
_cell.length_a   1.000
_cell.length_b   1.000
_cell.length_c   1.000
_cell.angle_alpha   90.00
_cell.angle_beta   90.00
_cell.angle_gamma   90.00
#
_symmetry.space_group_name_H-M   'P 1'
#
loop_
_entity.id
_entity.type
_entity.pdbx_description
1 polymer ?
#
loop_
_entity_poly.entity_id
_entity_poly.type
_entity_poly.pdbx_seq_one_letter_code
_entity_poly.pdbx_strand_id
1 'polypeptide(L)'
;KEKFNPKKIDFYEIKNSKKICDLDISEFNSDDCKYTTLKRSKLLQFLIDGLDKSTIQFNCSLDKIEYSNDSINFTINKEKITCDHLIISDGVFSKGKSLISNNYSEPIYNNTIAVRASISKESLDNINEENISLFLGSDFHYVVYPLNNDQNFNFIGILKKQLNLDQQKNHNLCNESTFIESIKHKLSEKIPSKFFNSLEDIKLFPVFVSNNPFNPPKNIFLVGDAFFAFSPSFAQGGSQSIEGANQLHEIIINKKNDFYNTRLDRVKMINRRSNFNQFAFHLSNPIMIFFRNIFLKVLTKNKKFLQSYLGKIYKS
;
A
#
# COMPACT_ATOMS: atom_id res chain seq x y z
N LYS A 1 12.05 10.86 16.95
CA LYS A 1 13.30 10.22 16.42
C LYS A 1 13.01 9.03 15.51
N GLU A 2 11.81 8.43 15.52
CA GLU A 2 11.46 7.19 14.80
C GLU A 2 10.67 7.41 13.50
N LYS A 3 10.51 8.64 13.06
CA LYS A 3 9.82 9.03 11.84
C LYS A 3 10.62 10.05 11.04
N PHE A 4 10.39 10.10 9.74
CA PHE A 4 10.98 11.07 8.84
C PHE A 4 9.88 11.75 8.01
N ASN A 5 10.09 13.03 7.69
CA ASN A 5 9.14 13.83 6.91
C ASN A 5 9.83 14.35 5.63
N PRO A 6 9.84 13.60 4.54
CA PRO A 6 10.44 14.03 3.29
C PRO A 6 9.68 15.22 2.70
N LYS A 7 10.42 16.13 2.06
CA LYS A 7 9.86 17.31 1.40
C LYS A 7 9.67 17.13 -0.10
N LYS A 8 10.42 16.18 -0.69
CA LYS A 8 10.43 15.96 -2.13
C LYS A 8 10.39 14.48 -2.48
N ILE A 9 9.91 14.21 -3.70
CA ILE A 9 10.08 12.93 -4.38
C ILE A 9 10.94 13.18 -5.61
N ASP A 10 12.12 12.58 -5.66
CA ASP A 10 13.04 12.64 -6.78
C ASP A 10 12.77 11.47 -7.73
N PHE A 11 12.61 11.74 -9.00
CA PHE A 11 12.39 10.74 -10.04
C PHE A 11 13.66 10.49 -10.82
N TYR A 12 14.03 9.23 -10.98
CA TYR A 12 15.24 8.77 -11.66
C TYR A 12 14.93 7.72 -12.73
N GLU A 13 15.80 7.61 -13.73
CA GLU A 13 15.85 6.45 -14.62
C GLU A 13 16.71 5.37 -13.97
N ILE A 14 16.26 4.11 -13.97
CA ILE A 14 17.05 2.98 -13.42
C ILE A 14 18.35 2.80 -14.22
N LYS A 15 18.26 2.85 -15.56
CA LYS A 15 19.36 2.47 -16.47
C LYS A 15 20.68 3.22 -16.22
N ASN A 16 20.58 4.50 -15.86
CA ASN A 16 21.75 5.40 -15.75
C ASN A 16 21.74 6.25 -14.49
N SER A 17 20.79 6.00 -13.59
CA SER A 17 20.55 6.78 -12.36
C SER A 17 20.39 8.28 -12.60
N LYS A 18 20.01 8.67 -13.83
CA LYS A 18 19.84 10.08 -14.19
C LYS A 18 18.53 10.61 -13.60
N LYS A 19 18.63 11.72 -12.91
CA LYS A 19 17.44 12.43 -12.38
C LYS A 19 16.59 12.96 -13.54
N ILE A 20 15.31 12.62 -13.53
CA ILE A 20 14.31 13.09 -14.49
C ILE A 20 13.76 14.45 -14.03
N CYS A 21 13.26 14.50 -12.80
CA CYS A 21 12.67 15.69 -12.18
C CYS A 21 12.55 15.48 -10.67
N ASP A 22 12.05 16.46 -9.97
CA ASP A 22 11.58 16.35 -8.58
C ASP A 22 10.13 16.84 -8.47
N LEU A 23 9.45 16.35 -7.45
CA LEU A 23 8.12 16.74 -7.05
C LEU A 23 8.22 17.29 -5.62
N ASP A 24 7.94 18.57 -5.45
CA ASP A 24 7.85 19.18 -4.14
C ASP A 24 6.50 18.82 -3.50
N ILE A 25 6.54 18.15 -2.34
CA ILE A 25 5.37 17.76 -1.57
C ILE A 25 5.20 18.61 -0.30
N SER A 26 6.06 19.59 -0.08
CA SER A 26 6.02 20.46 1.10
C SER A 26 4.72 21.26 1.22
N GLU A 27 4.12 21.64 0.10
CA GLU A 27 2.80 22.32 0.08
C GLU A 27 1.65 21.46 0.64
N PHE A 28 1.84 20.14 0.70
CA PHE A 28 0.86 19.18 1.26
C PHE A 28 1.18 18.77 2.69
N ASN A 29 2.28 19.29 3.27
CA ASN A 29 2.71 19.06 4.63
C ASN A 29 2.30 20.25 5.50
N SER A 30 1.09 20.25 6.04
CA SER A 30 0.69 21.19 7.10
C SER A 30 1.28 20.78 8.45
N ASP A 31 1.18 21.65 9.45
CA ASP A 31 1.66 21.31 10.80
C ASP A 31 0.92 20.12 11.40
N ASP A 32 -0.35 19.94 11.05
CA ASP A 32 -1.20 18.86 11.54
C ASP A 32 -1.15 17.58 10.69
N CYS A 33 -0.77 17.69 9.39
CA CYS A 33 -0.75 16.59 8.44
C CYS A 33 0.55 16.58 7.64
N LYS A 34 1.54 15.82 8.10
CA LYS A 34 2.83 15.67 7.40
C LYS A 34 2.93 14.33 6.70
N TYR A 35 3.42 14.34 5.46
CA TYR A 35 3.85 13.12 4.82
C TYR A 35 4.95 12.48 5.67
N THR A 36 4.72 11.27 6.14
CA THR A 36 5.60 10.64 7.12
C THR A 36 6.00 9.25 6.66
N THR A 37 7.29 8.97 6.69
CA THR A 37 7.84 7.63 6.52
C THR A 37 8.31 7.10 7.88
N LEU A 38 8.01 5.84 8.15
CA LEU A 38 8.40 5.16 9.40
C LEU A 38 8.35 3.64 9.22
N LYS A 39 8.98 2.89 10.13
CA LYS A 39 8.87 1.43 10.15
C LYS A 39 7.44 1.02 10.49
N ARG A 40 6.87 0.07 9.71
CA ARG A 40 5.52 -0.46 9.97
C ARG A 40 5.36 -1.00 11.40
N SER A 41 6.38 -1.68 11.94
CA SER A 41 6.38 -2.19 13.30
C SER A 41 6.23 -1.07 14.34
N LYS A 42 6.82 0.10 14.11
CA LYS A 42 6.69 1.25 14.99
C LYS A 42 5.30 1.88 14.95
N LEU A 43 4.70 1.94 13.75
CA LEU A 43 3.29 2.37 13.65
C LEU A 43 2.36 1.42 14.38
N LEU A 44 2.54 0.10 14.21
CA LEU A 44 1.73 -0.90 14.91
C LEU A 44 1.92 -0.79 16.43
N GLN A 45 3.16 -0.67 16.90
CA GLN A 45 3.44 -0.51 18.33
C GLN A 45 2.74 0.73 18.89
N PHE A 46 2.87 1.87 18.22
CA PHE A 46 2.19 3.11 18.60
C PHE A 46 0.66 2.95 18.72
N LEU A 47 0.04 2.24 17.76
CA LEU A 47 -1.40 2.00 17.77
C LEU A 47 -1.81 1.04 18.91
N ILE A 48 -1.01 0.01 19.16
CA ILE A 48 -1.26 -0.98 20.24
C ILE A 48 -1.06 -0.36 21.62
N ASP A 49 -0.04 0.47 21.78
CA ASP A 49 0.25 1.14 23.07
C ASP A 49 -0.87 2.09 23.52
N GLY A 50 -1.69 2.56 22.56
CA GLY A 50 -2.89 3.36 22.82
C GLY A 50 -4.13 2.55 23.24
N LEU A 51 -4.06 1.21 23.23
CA LEU A 51 -5.19 0.33 23.55
C LEU A 51 -5.01 -0.33 24.92
N ASP A 52 -6.14 -0.57 25.59
CA ASP A 52 -6.12 -1.46 26.74
C ASP A 52 -5.83 -2.90 26.27
N LYS A 53 -4.85 -3.53 26.89
CA LYS A 53 -4.42 -4.90 26.52
C LYS A 53 -5.54 -5.93 26.63
N SER A 54 -6.51 -5.72 27.50
CA SER A 54 -7.69 -6.58 27.63
C SER A 54 -8.59 -6.56 26.41
N THR A 55 -8.47 -5.55 25.54
CA THR A 55 -9.30 -5.43 24.32
C THR A 55 -8.74 -6.21 23.13
N ILE A 56 -7.51 -6.74 23.24
CA ILE A 56 -6.86 -7.47 22.13
C ILE A 56 -6.81 -8.96 22.44
N GLN A 57 -7.44 -9.76 21.58
CA GLN A 57 -7.33 -11.20 21.61
C GLN A 57 -6.59 -11.70 20.37
N PHE A 58 -5.53 -12.49 20.60
CA PHE A 58 -4.78 -13.16 19.54
C PHE A 58 -5.23 -14.60 19.36
N ASN A 59 -4.82 -15.23 18.26
CA ASN A 59 -5.15 -16.63 17.91
C ASN A 59 -6.67 -16.88 17.81
N CYS A 60 -7.40 -15.88 17.33
CA CYS A 60 -8.83 -15.95 17.09
C CYS A 60 -9.11 -16.23 15.61
N SER A 61 -9.88 -17.31 15.36
CA SER A 61 -10.37 -17.63 14.02
C SER A 61 -11.87 -17.35 13.93
N LEU A 62 -12.27 -16.51 13.00
CA LEU A 62 -13.66 -16.24 12.70
C LEU A 62 -14.25 -17.42 11.91
N ASP A 63 -15.28 -18.08 12.45
CA ASP A 63 -15.86 -19.29 11.85
C ASP A 63 -17.15 -18.99 11.09
N LYS A 64 -18.05 -18.19 11.67
CA LYS A 64 -19.38 -17.89 11.14
C LYS A 64 -19.83 -16.49 11.51
N ILE A 65 -20.65 -15.87 10.66
CA ILE A 65 -21.36 -14.62 10.93
C ILE A 65 -22.84 -14.87 10.64
N GLU A 66 -23.71 -14.56 11.59
CA GLU A 66 -25.16 -14.55 11.48
C GLU A 66 -25.65 -13.15 11.82
N TYR A 67 -26.51 -12.59 10.99
CA TYR A 67 -27.01 -11.23 11.21
C TYR A 67 -28.50 -11.14 10.93
N SER A 68 -29.16 -10.31 11.73
CA SER A 68 -30.56 -9.90 11.56
C SER A 68 -30.64 -8.38 11.62
N ASN A 69 -31.84 -7.83 11.53
CA ASN A 69 -32.01 -6.36 11.62
C ASN A 69 -31.55 -5.77 12.97
N ASP A 70 -31.57 -6.55 14.03
CA ASP A 70 -31.37 -6.07 15.40
C ASP A 70 -30.12 -6.64 16.10
N SER A 71 -29.49 -7.66 15.55
CA SER A 71 -28.32 -8.28 16.18
C SER A 71 -27.34 -8.89 15.18
N ILE A 72 -26.08 -8.84 15.54
CA ILE A 72 -24.99 -9.51 14.83
C ILE A 72 -24.39 -10.56 15.78
N ASN A 73 -24.42 -11.81 15.36
CA ASN A 73 -23.80 -12.90 16.07
C ASN A 73 -22.66 -13.44 15.22
N PHE A 74 -21.50 -13.65 15.82
CA PHE A 74 -20.39 -14.29 15.15
C PHE A 74 -19.74 -15.33 16.06
N THR A 75 -19.07 -16.28 15.46
CA THR A 75 -18.39 -17.36 16.18
C THR A 75 -16.90 -17.25 16.00
N ILE A 76 -16.18 -17.21 17.13
CA ILE A 76 -14.72 -17.22 17.18
C ILE A 76 -14.29 -18.43 17.99
N ASN A 77 -13.43 -19.30 17.42
CA ASN A 77 -12.93 -20.50 18.12
C ASN A 77 -14.06 -21.31 18.78
N LYS A 78 -15.20 -21.42 18.11
CA LYS A 78 -16.45 -22.10 18.56
C LYS A 78 -17.25 -21.37 19.65
N GLU A 79 -16.81 -20.22 20.13
CA GLU A 79 -17.57 -19.39 21.05
C GLU A 79 -18.43 -18.39 20.28
N LYS A 80 -19.72 -18.28 20.68
CA LYS A 80 -20.66 -17.34 20.07
C LYS A 80 -20.62 -16.01 20.81
N ILE A 81 -20.44 -14.93 20.04
CA ILE A 81 -20.38 -13.56 20.53
C ILE A 81 -21.47 -12.74 19.84
N THR A 82 -22.12 -11.85 20.58
CA THR A 82 -23.12 -10.90 20.07
C THR A 82 -22.58 -9.49 20.16
N CYS A 83 -22.82 -8.66 19.12
CA CYS A 83 -22.39 -7.26 19.10
C CYS A 83 -23.40 -6.39 18.34
N ASP A 84 -23.32 -5.07 18.60
CA ASP A 84 -24.11 -4.05 17.89
C ASP A 84 -23.50 -3.69 16.54
N HIS A 85 -22.15 -3.72 16.45
CA HIS A 85 -21.39 -3.39 15.25
C HIS A 85 -20.25 -4.39 15.05
N LEU A 86 -20.09 -4.86 13.82
CA LEU A 86 -18.98 -5.72 13.44
C LEU A 86 -18.10 -5.01 12.41
N ILE A 87 -16.82 -4.81 12.74
CA ILE A 87 -15.84 -4.19 11.85
C ILE A 87 -14.86 -5.26 11.37
N ILE A 88 -14.85 -5.50 10.07
CA ILE A 88 -14.01 -6.50 9.41
C ILE A 88 -12.83 -5.78 8.75
N SER A 89 -11.61 -6.08 9.21
CA SER A 89 -10.35 -5.48 8.72
C SER A 89 -9.25 -6.53 8.49
N ASP A 90 -9.65 -7.75 8.12
CA ASP A 90 -8.82 -8.95 8.01
C ASP A 90 -8.04 -9.07 6.70
N GLY A 91 -7.92 -7.97 5.95
CA GLY A 91 -7.03 -7.82 4.80
C GLY A 91 -7.62 -8.27 3.47
N VAL A 92 -6.76 -8.37 2.44
CA VAL A 92 -7.18 -8.61 1.05
C VAL A 92 -7.87 -9.97 0.88
N PHE A 93 -7.45 -11.00 1.63
CA PHE A 93 -8.07 -12.34 1.64
C PHE A 93 -9.17 -12.49 2.70
N SER A 94 -9.91 -11.45 2.96
CA SER A 94 -10.91 -11.33 4.01
C SER A 94 -11.86 -12.54 4.10
N LYS A 95 -11.71 -13.33 5.15
CA LYS A 95 -12.65 -14.40 5.49
C LYS A 95 -13.98 -13.82 5.95
N GLY A 96 -13.95 -12.74 6.72
CA GLY A 96 -15.15 -12.04 7.15
C GLY A 96 -16.00 -11.57 5.97
N LYS A 97 -15.39 -10.97 4.94
CA LYS A 97 -16.07 -10.57 3.71
C LYS A 97 -16.70 -11.76 2.99
N SER A 98 -16.01 -12.90 2.91
CA SER A 98 -16.55 -14.11 2.26
C SER A 98 -17.74 -14.72 3.01
N LEU A 99 -17.81 -14.57 4.34
CA LEU A 99 -18.90 -15.07 5.15
C LEU A 99 -20.19 -14.25 5.07
N ILE A 100 -20.09 -12.98 4.68
CA ILE A 100 -21.26 -12.07 4.61
C ILE A 100 -21.71 -11.77 3.18
N SER A 101 -20.98 -12.18 2.17
CA SER A 101 -21.28 -11.88 0.77
C SER A 101 -21.64 -13.13 -0.01
N ASN A 102 -22.87 -13.19 -0.53
CA ASN A 102 -23.30 -14.25 -1.43
C ASN A 102 -22.58 -14.20 -2.80
N ASN A 103 -22.00 -13.06 -3.16
CA ASN A 103 -21.28 -12.84 -4.42
C ASN A 103 -19.80 -12.48 -4.14
N TYR A 104 -19.20 -13.18 -3.19
CA TYR A 104 -17.78 -12.99 -2.91
C TYR A 104 -16.94 -13.35 -4.14
N SER A 105 -16.05 -12.46 -4.52
CA SER A 105 -15.00 -12.72 -5.51
C SER A 105 -13.65 -12.73 -4.81
N GLU A 106 -12.87 -13.75 -5.10
CA GLU A 106 -11.51 -13.83 -4.59
C GLU A 106 -10.64 -12.68 -5.10
N PRO A 107 -9.64 -12.27 -4.33
CA PRO A 107 -8.66 -11.31 -4.80
C PRO A 107 -7.93 -11.79 -6.06
N ILE A 108 -7.64 -10.85 -6.95
CA ILE A 108 -6.99 -11.13 -8.23
C ILE A 108 -5.50 -10.80 -8.11
N TYR A 109 -4.64 -11.71 -8.56
CA TYR A 109 -3.20 -11.44 -8.66
C TYR A 109 -2.94 -10.32 -9.69
N ASN A 110 -2.24 -9.27 -9.27
CA ASN A 110 -2.01 -8.07 -10.10
C ASN A 110 -0.80 -8.20 -11.05
N ASN A 111 -0.33 -9.41 -11.32
CA ASN A 111 0.85 -9.68 -12.14
C ASN A 111 2.11 -8.92 -11.70
N THR A 112 2.22 -8.61 -10.41
CA THR A 112 3.38 -7.94 -9.82
C THR A 112 3.77 -8.55 -8.49
N ILE A 113 5.07 -8.51 -8.20
CA ILE A 113 5.65 -8.87 -6.91
C ILE A 113 6.23 -7.60 -6.29
N ALA A 114 5.84 -7.33 -5.06
CA ALA A 114 6.51 -6.33 -4.24
C ALA A 114 7.74 -6.97 -3.58
N VAL A 115 8.89 -6.40 -3.87
CA VAL A 115 10.18 -6.77 -3.29
C VAL A 115 10.49 -5.77 -2.20
N ARG A 116 10.67 -6.22 -0.97
CA ARG A 116 11.06 -5.37 0.15
C ARG A 116 12.45 -5.74 0.62
N ALA A 117 13.26 -4.72 0.89
CA ALA A 117 14.60 -4.88 1.43
C ALA A 117 14.97 -3.67 2.29
N SER A 118 16.01 -3.79 3.07
CA SER A 118 16.71 -2.67 3.69
C SER A 118 17.99 -2.35 2.92
N ILE A 119 18.45 -1.12 3.03
CA ILE A 119 19.70 -0.67 2.44
C ILE A 119 20.37 0.32 3.38
N SER A 120 21.68 0.20 3.57
CA SER A 120 22.45 1.11 4.38
C SER A 120 22.72 2.44 3.65
N LYS A 121 22.88 3.51 4.40
CA LYS A 121 23.15 4.85 3.89
C LYS A 121 24.42 4.91 3.04
N GLU A 122 25.46 4.20 3.44
CA GLU A 122 26.77 4.18 2.76
C GLU A 122 26.70 3.63 1.32
N SER A 123 25.63 2.92 1.02
CA SER A 123 25.38 2.33 -0.29
C SER A 123 24.60 3.24 -1.25
N LEU A 124 24.16 4.42 -0.77
CA LEU A 124 23.34 5.37 -1.52
C LEU A 124 24.20 6.43 -2.23
N ASP A 125 24.86 6.05 -3.32
CA ASP A 125 25.61 7.01 -4.13
C ASP A 125 24.65 7.93 -4.91
N ASN A 126 24.87 9.25 -4.84
CA ASN A 126 24.16 10.27 -5.62
C ASN A 126 22.65 10.35 -5.41
N ILE A 127 22.14 9.84 -4.30
CA ILE A 127 20.73 9.95 -3.90
C ILE A 127 20.63 10.98 -2.77
N ASN A 128 19.63 11.87 -2.84
CA ASN A 128 19.36 12.78 -1.74
C ASN A 128 18.70 12.01 -0.59
N GLU A 129 19.38 11.91 0.52
CA GLU A 129 18.98 11.16 1.70
C GLU A 129 17.75 11.77 2.43
N GLU A 130 17.44 13.03 2.16
CA GLU A 130 16.30 13.71 2.74
C GLU A 130 15.01 13.56 1.92
N ASN A 131 15.10 12.97 0.75
CA ASN A 131 13.99 12.81 -0.19
C ASN A 131 13.57 11.34 -0.34
N ILE A 132 12.39 11.15 -0.89
CA ILE A 132 11.99 9.87 -1.46
C ILE A 132 12.59 9.78 -2.85
N SER A 133 13.30 8.72 -3.17
CA SER A 133 13.87 8.48 -4.49
C SER A 133 13.09 7.37 -5.20
N LEU A 134 12.47 7.73 -6.33
CA LEU A 134 11.68 6.82 -7.16
C LEU A 134 12.39 6.56 -8.48
N PHE A 135 12.74 5.31 -8.73
CA PHE A 135 13.46 4.86 -9.91
C PHE A 135 12.53 4.14 -10.88
N LEU A 136 12.49 4.59 -12.12
CA LEU A 136 11.58 4.13 -13.17
C LEU A 136 12.33 3.32 -14.23
N GLY A 137 11.80 2.13 -14.55
CA GLY A 137 12.37 1.24 -15.58
C GLY A 137 11.32 0.40 -16.29
N SER A 138 11.76 -0.42 -17.23
CA SER A 138 10.87 -1.31 -17.97
C SER A 138 10.35 -2.43 -17.09
N ASP A 139 9.01 -2.53 -16.96
CA ASP A 139 8.32 -3.57 -16.17
C ASP A 139 8.74 -3.63 -14.68
N PHE A 140 9.39 -2.55 -14.20
CA PHE A 140 9.92 -2.45 -12.86
C PHE A 140 10.11 -1.00 -12.43
N HIS A 141 9.73 -0.71 -11.21
CA HIS A 141 10.15 0.51 -10.52
C HIS A 141 10.50 0.19 -9.07
N TYR A 142 11.33 1.03 -8.46
CA TYR A 142 11.58 0.92 -7.03
C TYR A 142 11.66 2.27 -6.37
N VAL A 143 11.38 2.28 -5.08
CA VAL A 143 11.41 3.45 -4.22
C VAL A 143 12.37 3.21 -3.09
N VAL A 144 13.21 4.20 -2.82
CA VAL A 144 14.09 4.24 -1.65
C VAL A 144 13.73 5.46 -0.82
N TYR A 145 13.58 5.28 0.47
CA TYR A 145 13.24 6.39 1.36
C TYR A 145 13.76 6.16 2.78
N PRO A 146 14.11 7.24 3.49
CA PRO A 146 14.53 7.16 4.88
C PRO A 146 13.36 6.76 5.78
N LEU A 147 13.64 5.95 6.80
CA LEU A 147 12.66 5.52 7.80
C LEU A 147 12.69 6.38 9.07
N ASN A 148 13.86 6.91 9.37
CA ASN A 148 14.14 7.74 10.53
C ASN A 148 15.40 8.57 10.24
N ASN A 149 15.90 9.31 11.23
CA ASN A 149 17.17 10.01 11.10
C ASN A 149 18.41 9.09 11.23
N ASP A 150 18.20 7.79 11.49
CA ASP A 150 19.25 6.79 11.51
C ASP A 150 19.53 6.30 10.07
N GLN A 151 20.67 5.69 9.86
CA GLN A 151 21.29 5.37 8.57
C GLN A 151 20.58 4.26 7.76
N ASN A 152 19.32 3.92 8.08
CA ASN A 152 18.58 2.85 7.42
C ASN A 152 17.53 3.41 6.47
N PHE A 153 17.58 2.91 5.24
CA PHE A 153 16.61 3.20 4.20
C PHE A 153 15.78 1.97 3.88
N ASN A 154 14.55 2.21 3.50
CA ASN A 154 13.65 1.16 3.03
C ASN A 154 13.68 1.12 1.50
N PHE A 155 13.81 -0.09 0.96
CA PHE A 155 13.68 -0.37 -0.46
C PHE A 155 12.36 -1.10 -0.72
N ILE A 156 11.59 -0.62 -1.69
CA ILE A 156 10.40 -1.30 -2.20
C ILE A 156 10.46 -1.30 -3.72
N GLY A 157 10.64 -2.48 -4.31
CA GLY A 157 10.56 -2.69 -5.75
C GLY A 157 9.21 -3.31 -6.14
N ILE A 158 8.62 -2.86 -7.23
CA ILE A 158 7.43 -3.48 -7.84
C ILE A 158 7.85 -4.04 -9.18
N LEU A 159 7.95 -5.36 -9.25
CA LEU A 159 8.40 -6.10 -10.41
C LEU A 159 7.22 -6.80 -11.09
N LYS A 160 7.05 -6.58 -12.38
CA LYS A 160 6.08 -7.33 -13.18
C LYS A 160 6.53 -8.78 -13.34
N LYS A 161 5.69 -9.68 -12.90
CA LYS A 161 5.96 -11.13 -12.92
C LYS A 161 4.65 -11.88 -13.02
N GLN A 162 4.52 -12.74 -14.02
CA GLN A 162 3.42 -13.70 -14.06
C GLN A 162 3.71 -14.86 -13.10
N LEU A 163 2.71 -15.26 -12.36
CA LEU A 163 2.70 -16.44 -11.51
C LEU A 163 1.75 -17.46 -12.14
N ASN A 164 2.11 -18.73 -12.08
CA ASN A 164 1.19 -19.82 -12.42
C ASN A 164 0.09 -19.96 -11.34
N LEU A 165 -0.93 -20.76 -11.60
CA LEU A 165 -2.07 -20.93 -10.71
C LEU A 165 -1.67 -21.50 -9.33
N ASP A 166 -0.69 -22.41 -9.28
CA ASP A 166 -0.23 -23.00 -8.01
C ASP A 166 0.49 -21.95 -7.16
N GLN A 167 1.33 -21.13 -7.78
CA GLN A 167 2.01 -20.01 -7.12
C GLN A 167 1.04 -18.93 -6.62
N GLN A 168 -0.08 -18.73 -7.32
CA GLN A 168 -1.10 -17.77 -6.89
C GLN A 168 -1.90 -18.31 -5.68
N LYS A 169 -2.16 -19.61 -5.63
CA LYS A 169 -2.92 -20.26 -4.53
C LYS A 169 -2.06 -20.54 -3.32
N ASN A 170 -0.79 -20.90 -3.52
CA ASN A 170 0.13 -21.23 -2.44
C ASN A 170 1.20 -20.14 -2.28
N HIS A 171 0.91 -19.17 -1.43
CA HIS A 171 1.83 -18.05 -1.18
C HIS A 171 3.17 -18.48 -0.56
N ASN A 172 3.25 -19.67 0.04
CA ASN A 172 4.49 -20.21 0.60
C ASN A 172 5.53 -20.51 -0.50
N LEU A 173 5.10 -20.80 -1.72
CA LEU A 173 6.01 -21.00 -2.85
C LEU A 173 6.86 -19.76 -3.14
N CYS A 174 6.35 -18.58 -2.84
CA CYS A 174 7.10 -17.33 -3.01
C CYS A 174 8.22 -17.14 -1.97
N ASN A 175 8.23 -17.95 -0.91
CA ASN A 175 9.28 -17.97 0.12
C ASN A 175 10.32 -19.09 -0.12
N GLU A 176 10.13 -19.93 -1.15
CA GLU A 176 11.09 -20.96 -1.49
C GLU A 176 12.39 -20.34 -2.05
N SER A 177 13.52 -20.91 -1.67
CA SER A 177 14.83 -20.42 -2.07
C SER A 177 14.99 -20.29 -3.58
N THR A 178 14.53 -21.28 -4.34
CA THR A 178 14.56 -21.30 -5.80
C THR A 178 13.79 -20.13 -6.43
N PHE A 179 12.62 -19.83 -5.88
CA PHE A 179 11.80 -18.70 -6.32
C PHE A 179 12.47 -17.36 -5.97
N ILE A 180 12.95 -17.23 -4.74
CA ILE A 180 13.67 -16.02 -4.28
C ILE A 180 14.89 -15.76 -5.16
N GLU A 181 15.71 -16.79 -5.43
CA GLU A 181 16.89 -16.65 -6.31
C GLU A 181 16.50 -16.27 -7.75
N SER A 182 15.39 -16.80 -8.28
CA SER A 182 14.89 -16.41 -9.61
C SER A 182 14.51 -14.93 -9.69
N ILE A 183 13.98 -14.37 -8.61
CA ILE A 183 13.64 -12.95 -8.52
C ILE A 183 14.89 -12.10 -8.31
N LYS A 184 15.82 -12.53 -7.45
CA LYS A 184 17.12 -11.85 -7.26
C LYS A 184 17.89 -11.75 -8.58
N HIS A 185 17.92 -12.81 -9.36
CA HIS A 185 18.54 -12.80 -10.70
C HIS A 185 17.89 -11.73 -11.60
N LYS A 186 16.56 -11.69 -11.67
CA LYS A 186 15.86 -10.64 -12.43
C LYS A 186 16.13 -9.22 -11.93
N LEU A 187 16.28 -9.05 -10.64
CA LEU A 187 16.61 -7.74 -10.05
C LEU A 187 18.04 -7.33 -10.39
N SER A 188 19.00 -8.26 -10.33
CA SER A 188 20.40 -7.97 -10.67
C SER A 188 20.60 -7.54 -12.12
N GLU A 189 19.71 -7.98 -13.04
CA GLU A 189 19.70 -7.51 -14.43
C GLU A 189 19.12 -6.09 -14.59
N LYS A 190 18.28 -5.64 -13.65
CA LYS A 190 17.54 -4.38 -13.73
C LYS A 190 18.15 -3.25 -12.91
N ILE A 191 18.81 -3.58 -11.83
CA ILE A 191 19.36 -2.63 -10.86
C ILE A 191 20.90 -2.61 -10.99
N PRO A 192 21.58 -1.45 -10.90
CA PRO A 192 23.03 -1.39 -10.89
C PRO A 192 23.64 -2.32 -9.84
N SER A 193 24.69 -3.09 -10.23
CA SER A 193 25.24 -4.17 -9.42
C SER A 193 25.67 -3.73 -8.01
N LYS A 194 26.29 -2.56 -7.88
CA LYS A 194 26.69 -2.01 -6.58
C LYS A 194 25.47 -1.81 -5.65
N PHE A 195 24.38 -1.27 -6.20
CA PHE A 195 23.16 -1.04 -5.45
C PHE A 195 22.43 -2.36 -5.12
N PHE A 196 22.38 -3.31 -6.08
CA PHE A 196 21.77 -4.62 -5.84
C PHE A 196 22.48 -5.38 -4.72
N ASN A 197 23.81 -5.37 -4.71
CA ASN A 197 24.60 -6.09 -3.70
C ASN A 197 24.48 -5.51 -2.28
N SER A 198 23.94 -4.29 -2.14
CA SER A 198 23.70 -3.65 -0.86
C SER A 198 22.30 -3.87 -0.31
N LEU A 199 21.44 -4.60 -1.02
CA LEU A 199 20.10 -4.94 -0.54
C LEU A 199 20.17 -6.07 0.49
N GLU A 200 19.62 -5.83 1.67
CA GLU A 200 19.57 -6.76 2.79
C GLU A 200 18.13 -7.19 3.07
N ASP A 201 17.95 -8.38 3.64
CA ASP A 201 16.65 -8.91 4.08
C ASP A 201 15.58 -8.92 2.98
N ILE A 202 15.92 -9.34 1.78
CA ILE A 202 15.00 -9.37 0.64
C ILE A 202 13.82 -10.30 0.94
N LYS A 203 12.62 -9.72 0.93
CA LYS A 203 11.33 -10.43 1.11
C LYS A 203 10.41 -10.16 -0.07
N LEU A 204 9.70 -11.18 -0.51
CA LEU A 204 8.82 -11.14 -1.67
C LEU A 204 7.35 -11.23 -1.26
N PHE A 205 6.53 -10.37 -1.84
CA PHE A 205 5.10 -10.32 -1.58
C PHE A 205 4.35 -10.23 -2.91
N PRO A 206 3.69 -11.30 -3.36
CA PRO A 206 2.76 -11.22 -4.50
C PRO A 206 1.68 -10.19 -4.21
N VAL A 207 1.41 -9.32 -5.19
CA VAL A 207 0.42 -8.26 -5.03
C VAL A 207 -0.94 -8.76 -5.50
N PHE A 208 -1.88 -8.82 -4.57
CA PHE A 208 -3.27 -9.10 -4.87
C PHE A 208 -4.12 -7.84 -4.73
N VAL A 209 -5.13 -7.71 -5.57
CA VAL A 209 -6.09 -6.61 -5.54
C VAL A 209 -7.51 -7.15 -5.38
N SER A 210 -8.34 -6.44 -4.62
CA SER A 210 -9.75 -6.72 -4.47
C SER A 210 -10.51 -5.40 -4.63
N ASN A 211 -10.99 -5.15 -5.84
CA ASN A 211 -11.62 -3.90 -6.25
C ASN A 211 -13.10 -4.06 -6.61
N ASN A 212 -13.72 -5.13 -6.12
CA ASN A 212 -15.14 -5.40 -6.24
C ASN A 212 -15.81 -5.25 -4.85
N PRO A 213 -16.03 -4.00 -4.37
CA PRO A 213 -16.69 -3.75 -3.10
C PRO A 213 -18.18 -4.03 -3.22
N PHE A 214 -18.78 -4.53 -2.14
CA PHE A 214 -20.21 -4.63 -2.00
C PHE A 214 -20.64 -3.88 -0.73
N ASN A 215 -21.90 -3.48 -0.67
CA ASN A 215 -22.46 -2.87 0.51
C ASN A 215 -22.80 -3.97 1.54
N PRO A 216 -22.12 -4.05 2.68
CA PRO A 216 -22.38 -5.07 3.67
C PRO A 216 -23.75 -4.86 4.33
N PRO A 217 -24.27 -5.87 5.06
CA PRO A 217 -25.48 -5.74 5.87
C PRO A 217 -25.35 -4.60 6.90
N LYS A 218 -26.51 -4.13 7.39
CA LYS A 218 -26.58 -3.05 8.38
C LYS A 218 -25.68 -3.37 9.59
N ASN A 219 -24.95 -2.37 10.07
CA ASN A 219 -24.04 -2.44 11.21
C ASN A 219 -22.81 -3.37 11.02
N ILE A 220 -22.60 -3.89 9.82
CA ILE A 220 -21.34 -4.59 9.45
C ILE A 220 -20.55 -3.67 8.53
N PHE A 221 -19.26 -3.49 8.83
CA PHE A 221 -18.40 -2.57 8.10
C PHE A 221 -17.13 -3.27 7.65
N LEU A 222 -16.71 -2.98 6.43
CA LEU A 222 -15.42 -3.42 5.89
C LEU A 222 -14.46 -2.23 5.87
N VAL A 223 -13.23 -2.41 6.36
CA VAL A 223 -12.20 -1.35 6.43
C VAL A 223 -10.87 -1.85 5.86
N GLY A 224 -10.08 -0.94 5.31
CA GLY A 224 -8.78 -1.26 4.74
C GLY A 224 -8.87 -2.19 3.52
N ASP A 225 -7.94 -3.12 3.40
CA ASP A 225 -7.87 -4.03 2.25
C ASP A 225 -9.03 -5.04 2.20
N ALA A 226 -9.72 -5.29 3.32
CA ALA A 226 -10.96 -6.07 3.35
C ALA A 226 -12.10 -5.35 2.59
N PHE A 227 -12.13 -4.02 2.63
CA PHE A 227 -13.06 -3.21 1.85
C PHE A 227 -12.60 -3.09 0.38
N PHE A 228 -11.38 -2.63 0.17
CA PHE A 228 -10.84 -2.35 -1.15
C PHE A 228 -9.30 -2.43 -1.13
N ALA A 229 -8.74 -3.41 -1.81
CA ALA A 229 -7.30 -3.55 -1.98
C ALA A 229 -6.88 -3.14 -3.40
N PHE A 230 -5.94 -2.21 -3.51
CA PHE A 230 -5.43 -1.68 -4.77
C PHE A 230 -3.92 -1.79 -4.87
N SER A 231 -3.39 -1.61 -6.10
CA SER A 231 -1.95 -1.66 -6.38
C SER A 231 -1.14 -0.71 -5.49
N PRO A 232 0.07 -1.09 -5.03
CA PRO A 232 0.89 -0.27 -4.14
C PRO A 232 1.54 0.94 -4.82
N SER A 233 1.40 1.13 -6.13
CA SER A 233 2.12 2.14 -6.92
C SER A 233 1.78 3.61 -6.59
N PHE A 234 0.92 3.84 -5.60
CA PHE A 234 0.61 5.15 -5.06
C PHE A 234 0.85 5.26 -3.54
N ALA A 235 1.36 4.19 -2.92
CA ALA A 235 1.69 4.11 -1.50
C ALA A 235 0.56 4.53 -0.53
N GLN A 236 -0.72 4.29 -0.89
CA GLN A 236 -1.89 4.76 -0.14
C GLN A 236 -2.57 3.71 0.75
N GLY A 237 -2.19 2.43 0.70
CA GLY A 237 -2.90 1.37 1.42
C GLY A 237 -3.04 1.63 2.92
N GLY A 238 -1.93 1.91 3.60
CA GLY A 238 -1.94 2.19 5.04
C GLY A 238 -2.71 3.47 5.39
N SER A 239 -2.47 4.56 4.64
CA SER A 239 -3.18 5.84 4.86
C SER A 239 -4.69 5.70 4.68
N GLN A 240 -5.12 4.94 3.67
CA GLN A 240 -6.54 4.72 3.43
C GLN A 240 -7.20 3.82 4.47
N SER A 241 -6.46 2.90 5.07
CA SER A 241 -6.95 2.10 6.20
C SER A 241 -7.19 2.98 7.43
N ILE A 242 -6.24 3.87 7.76
CA ILE A 242 -6.34 4.79 8.90
C ILE A 242 -7.47 5.82 8.66
N GLU A 243 -7.50 6.45 7.49
CA GLU A 243 -8.55 7.40 7.10
C GLU A 243 -9.95 6.74 7.16
N GLY A 244 -10.06 5.50 6.65
CA GLY A 244 -11.30 4.74 6.70
C GLY A 244 -11.75 4.41 8.12
N ALA A 245 -10.83 4.03 9.00
CA ALA A 245 -11.13 3.75 10.40
C ALA A 245 -11.61 5.02 11.13
N ASN A 246 -10.94 6.16 10.92
CA ASN A 246 -11.36 7.44 11.50
C ASN A 246 -12.75 7.88 10.99
N GLN A 247 -12.99 7.77 9.70
CA GLN A 247 -14.28 8.11 9.11
C GLN A 247 -15.40 7.20 9.63
N LEU A 248 -15.12 5.91 9.80
CA LEU A 248 -16.09 4.97 10.37
C LEU A 248 -16.41 5.32 11.82
N HIS A 249 -15.42 5.66 12.63
CA HIS A 249 -15.60 6.11 14.01
C HIS A 249 -16.56 7.33 14.09
N GLU A 250 -16.31 8.35 13.27
CA GLU A 250 -17.16 9.54 13.20
C GLU A 250 -18.62 9.20 12.80
N ILE A 251 -18.79 8.27 11.88
CA ILE A 251 -20.11 7.85 11.40
C ILE A 251 -20.87 7.08 12.47
N ILE A 252 -20.22 6.17 13.19
CA ILE A 252 -20.84 5.39 14.27
C ILE A 252 -21.27 6.33 15.40
N ILE A 253 -20.39 7.23 15.86
CA ILE A 253 -20.71 8.18 16.95
C ILE A 253 -21.86 9.11 16.56
N ASN A 254 -21.82 9.66 15.35
CA ASN A 254 -22.84 10.61 14.89
C ASN A 254 -24.10 9.92 14.32
N LYS A 255 -24.19 8.59 14.37
CA LYS A 255 -25.30 7.78 13.83
C LYS A 255 -25.63 8.09 12.36
N LYS A 256 -24.65 8.45 11.55
CA LYS A 256 -24.78 8.65 10.11
C LYS A 256 -24.66 7.30 9.38
N ASN A 257 -25.24 7.18 8.21
CA ASN A 257 -25.33 5.89 7.51
C ASN A 257 -24.78 5.93 6.09
N ASP A 258 -23.70 6.70 5.83
CA ASP A 258 -23.17 6.91 4.49
C ASP A 258 -21.69 6.47 4.32
N PHE A 259 -21.21 5.58 5.21
CA PHE A 259 -19.82 5.13 5.16
C PHE A 259 -19.46 4.49 3.83
N TYR A 260 -20.29 3.57 3.35
CA TYR A 260 -20.00 2.80 2.15
C TYR A 260 -19.80 3.70 0.91
N ASN A 261 -20.75 4.59 0.61
CA ASN A 261 -20.70 5.43 -0.58
C ASN A 261 -19.50 6.39 -0.55
N THR A 262 -19.31 7.06 0.60
CA THR A 262 -18.20 8.02 0.77
C THR A 262 -16.83 7.33 0.61
N ARG A 263 -16.65 6.14 1.20
CA ARG A 263 -15.41 5.37 1.05
C ARG A 263 -15.24 4.82 -0.35
N LEU A 264 -16.31 4.37 -0.99
CA LEU A 264 -16.26 3.81 -2.34
C LEU A 264 -15.72 4.83 -3.36
N ASP A 265 -16.22 6.04 -3.35
CA ASP A 265 -15.75 7.10 -4.25
C ASP A 265 -14.29 7.45 -3.99
N ARG A 266 -13.91 7.52 -2.72
CA ARG A 266 -12.54 7.78 -2.30
C ARG A 266 -11.57 6.73 -2.80
N VAL A 267 -11.84 5.45 -2.53
CA VAL A 267 -10.93 4.34 -2.93
C VAL A 267 -10.91 4.13 -4.44
N LYS A 268 -12.02 4.33 -5.15
CA LYS A 268 -12.06 4.30 -6.61
C LYS A 268 -11.17 5.37 -7.24
N MET A 269 -11.18 6.60 -6.70
CA MET A 269 -10.30 7.67 -7.17
C MET A 269 -8.83 7.29 -6.97
N ILE A 270 -8.47 6.78 -5.81
CA ILE A 270 -7.10 6.36 -5.49
C ILE A 270 -6.67 5.19 -6.36
N ASN A 271 -7.54 4.19 -6.56
CA ASN A 271 -7.26 3.05 -7.43
C ASN A 271 -6.95 3.47 -8.88
N ARG A 272 -7.73 4.40 -9.45
CA ARG A 272 -7.45 4.94 -10.78
C ARG A 272 -6.06 5.56 -10.87
N ARG A 273 -5.66 6.33 -9.87
CA ARG A 273 -4.33 6.96 -9.81
C ARG A 273 -3.21 5.93 -9.61
N SER A 274 -3.44 4.94 -8.76
CA SER A 274 -2.49 3.84 -8.54
C SER A 274 -2.25 3.04 -9.82
N ASN A 275 -3.31 2.69 -10.54
CA ASN A 275 -3.21 1.98 -11.81
C ASN A 275 -2.52 2.82 -12.89
N PHE A 276 -2.82 4.12 -12.96
CA PHE A 276 -2.14 5.03 -13.87
C PHE A 276 -0.65 5.15 -13.56
N ASN A 277 -0.29 5.29 -12.29
CA ASN A 277 1.11 5.31 -11.87
C ASN A 277 1.83 4.01 -12.22
N GLN A 278 1.22 2.86 -11.92
CA GLN A 278 1.79 1.56 -12.27
C GLN A 278 2.06 1.44 -13.78
N PHE A 279 1.10 1.84 -14.59
CA PHE A 279 1.28 1.86 -16.04
C PHE A 279 2.43 2.78 -16.46
N ALA A 280 2.42 4.04 -15.99
CA ALA A 280 3.43 5.03 -16.36
C ALA A 280 4.85 4.65 -15.88
N PHE A 281 4.95 4.04 -14.69
CA PHE A 281 6.24 3.66 -14.10
C PHE A 281 6.86 2.43 -14.78
N HIS A 282 6.04 1.59 -15.42
CA HIS A 282 6.46 0.32 -16.05
C HIS A 282 6.57 0.40 -17.58
N LEU A 283 6.55 1.60 -18.16
CA LEU A 283 6.70 1.76 -19.61
C LEU A 283 8.04 1.20 -20.09
N SER A 284 7.97 0.42 -21.19
CA SER A 284 9.14 -0.21 -21.82
C SER A 284 9.44 0.34 -23.21
N ASN A 285 8.44 0.93 -23.89
CA ASN A 285 8.63 1.55 -25.20
C ASN A 285 9.43 2.86 -25.08
N PRO A 286 10.57 3.03 -25.79
CA PRO A 286 11.43 4.21 -25.67
C PRO A 286 10.73 5.54 -25.97
N ILE A 287 9.83 5.57 -26.95
CA ILE A 287 9.07 6.77 -27.31
C ILE A 287 8.13 7.16 -26.17
N MET A 288 7.41 6.19 -25.60
CA MET A 288 6.52 6.43 -24.48
C MET A 288 7.29 6.86 -23.22
N ILE A 289 8.48 6.30 -22.98
CA ILE A 289 9.37 6.71 -21.89
C ILE A 289 9.79 8.17 -22.07
N PHE A 290 10.18 8.57 -23.29
CA PHE A 290 10.54 9.95 -23.59
C PHE A 290 9.40 10.92 -23.28
N PHE A 291 8.19 10.64 -23.75
CA PHE A 291 7.02 11.46 -23.44
C PHE A 291 6.67 11.46 -21.95
N ARG A 292 6.69 10.30 -21.27
CA ARG A 292 6.52 10.23 -19.81
C ARG A 292 7.47 11.17 -19.09
N ASN A 293 8.76 11.16 -19.46
CA ASN A 293 9.76 11.99 -18.79
C ASN A 293 9.49 13.49 -19.02
N ILE A 294 9.03 13.88 -20.21
CA ILE A 294 8.59 15.27 -20.48
C ILE A 294 7.37 15.61 -19.63
N PHE A 295 6.34 14.76 -19.63
CA PHE A 295 5.13 14.99 -18.83
C PHE A 295 5.45 15.10 -17.35
N LEU A 296 6.30 14.23 -16.78
CA LEU A 296 6.71 14.33 -15.39
C LEU A 296 7.36 15.70 -15.10
N LYS A 297 8.30 16.16 -15.95
CA LYS A 297 8.94 17.47 -15.78
C LYS A 297 7.95 18.63 -15.78
N VAL A 298 6.92 18.56 -16.60
CA VAL A 298 5.90 19.62 -16.72
C VAL A 298 4.90 19.52 -15.57
N LEU A 299 4.37 18.34 -15.31
CA LEU A 299 3.31 18.12 -14.33
C LEU A 299 3.77 18.35 -12.90
N THR A 300 5.01 17.98 -12.55
CA THR A 300 5.55 18.19 -11.20
C THR A 300 5.78 19.68 -10.87
N LYS A 301 5.78 20.55 -11.87
CA LYS A 301 5.86 22.00 -11.68
C LYS A 301 4.52 22.72 -11.81
N ASN A 302 3.48 22.02 -12.26
CA ASN A 302 2.16 22.60 -12.46
C ASN A 302 1.33 22.54 -11.15
N LYS A 303 1.28 23.66 -10.43
CA LYS A 303 0.56 23.76 -9.14
C LYS A 303 -0.92 23.37 -9.24
N LYS A 304 -1.63 23.78 -10.31
CA LYS A 304 -3.05 23.42 -10.49
C LYS A 304 -3.23 21.91 -10.65
N PHE A 305 -2.36 21.27 -11.43
CA PHE A 305 -2.37 19.82 -11.56
C PHE A 305 -2.09 19.13 -10.21
N LEU A 306 -1.06 19.57 -9.49
CA LEU A 306 -0.70 18.98 -8.19
C LEU A 306 -1.82 19.14 -7.17
N GLN A 307 -2.47 20.30 -7.09
CA GLN A 307 -3.64 20.50 -6.22
C GLN A 307 -4.80 19.57 -6.60
N SER A 308 -5.04 19.35 -7.88
CA SER A 308 -6.07 18.42 -8.34
C SER A 308 -5.70 16.95 -8.11
N TYR A 309 -4.42 16.60 -8.28
CA TYR A 309 -3.95 15.21 -8.25
C TYR A 309 -3.56 14.75 -6.84
N LEU A 310 -2.80 15.54 -6.10
CA LEU A 310 -2.34 15.23 -4.75
C LEU A 310 -3.20 15.92 -3.68
N GLY A 311 -3.60 17.16 -3.89
CA GLY A 311 -4.35 17.94 -2.90
C GLY A 311 -5.65 17.27 -2.46
N LYS A 312 -6.36 16.63 -3.37
CA LYS A 312 -7.56 15.83 -3.05
C LYS A 312 -7.29 14.60 -2.17
N ILE A 313 -6.03 14.23 -1.95
CA ILE A 313 -5.65 13.11 -1.09
C ILE A 313 -5.17 13.60 0.26
N TYR A 314 -4.35 14.64 0.26
CA TYR A 314 -3.64 15.11 1.46
C TYR A 314 -4.36 16.24 2.20
N LYS A 315 -5.37 16.87 1.60
CA LYS A 315 -6.13 17.99 2.18
C LYS A 315 -7.61 17.67 2.40
N SER A 316 -7.96 16.39 2.47
CA SER A 316 -9.36 15.97 2.69
C SER A 316 -9.70 15.90 4.16
#